data_c40b9510bad61710bb10e1a466763068
#
_entry.id   c40b9510bad61710bb10e1a466763068
#
_cell.length_a   1.000
_cell.length_b   1.000
_cell.length_c   1.000
_cell.angle_alpha   90.00
_cell.angle_beta   90.00
_cell.angle_gamma   90.00
#
_symmetry.space_group_name_H-M   'P 1'
#
loop_
_entity.id
_entity.type
_entity.pdbx_description
1 polymer ?
#
loop_
_entity_poly.entity_id
_entity_poly.type
_entity_poly.pdbx_seq_one_letter_code
_entity_poly.pdbx_strand_id
1 'polypeptide(L)'
;TTGDCAVPVLEPGTVSQNNSETAVDDALGCTGAGDRHVRAYDLIEEGITGDFQMTSLRMSAWNSGTVQVRVYTYTGPMGGATLDPALMTLVGQSNPTAVVGNTNADIQFNINLTAPVTIPAGTRFAVEQNSTAGLFTVAGNYSGETRPGYFWNPGCGFANPTSYASIGFGFISVLQVCQGLIVMDGSPDVVQTSGLPSGSVYPRGTTTNCFDLVSPLTGETIDDCCFDVTVVEYPTPTTTLACNDNVQVCVNENCEAFISTDMILEGGPYG
;
A
#
# COMPACT_ATOMS: atom_id res chain seq x y z
N THR A 1 -15.59 26.64 6.57
CA THR A 1 -14.62 25.55 6.80
C THR A 1 -15.22 24.28 6.21
N THR A 2 -14.92 24.02 4.94
CA THR A 2 -15.15 22.73 4.30
C THR A 2 -14.19 21.74 4.97
N GLY A 3 -14.70 20.86 5.83
CA GLY A 3 -13.92 19.75 6.32
C GLY A 3 -13.63 18.83 5.14
N ASP A 4 -12.40 18.86 4.66
CA ASP A 4 -11.90 17.83 3.76
C ASP A 4 -11.94 16.50 4.52
N CYS A 5 -12.94 15.68 4.20
CA CYS A 5 -12.85 14.26 4.48
C CYS A 5 -11.80 13.69 3.52
N ALA A 6 -10.53 13.77 3.91
CA ALA A 6 -9.49 13.04 3.21
C ALA A 6 -9.87 11.55 3.24
N VAL A 7 -10.28 11.01 2.12
CA VAL A 7 -10.49 9.58 1.97
C VAL A 7 -9.09 8.97 2.01
N PRO A 8 -8.79 8.06 2.95
CA PRO A 8 -7.47 7.42 2.98
C PRO A 8 -7.23 6.71 1.65
N VAL A 9 -6.12 7.00 1.01
CA VAL A 9 -5.71 6.31 -0.21
C VAL A 9 -5.03 5.01 0.18
N LEU A 10 -5.46 3.93 -0.46
CA LEU A 10 -4.93 2.59 -0.26
C LEU A 10 -4.04 2.25 -1.45
N GLU A 11 -2.75 2.04 -1.21
CA GLU A 11 -1.81 1.57 -2.24
C GLU A 11 -1.40 0.12 -2.00
N PRO A 12 -1.29 -0.68 -3.07
CA PRO A 12 -0.68 -2.00 -2.96
C PRO A 12 0.73 -1.89 -2.40
N GLY A 13 1.03 -2.70 -1.40
CA GLY A 13 2.35 -2.73 -0.78
C GLY A 13 2.79 -4.11 -0.36
N THR A 14 4.09 -4.29 -0.25
CA THR A 14 4.71 -5.51 0.24
C THR A 14 5.72 -5.20 1.33
N VAL A 15 5.84 -6.12 2.30
CA VAL A 15 6.86 -6.09 3.35
C VAL A 15 7.64 -7.38 3.28
N SER A 16 8.95 -7.28 3.08
CA SER A 16 9.83 -8.45 2.98
C SER A 16 11.22 -8.13 3.49
N GLN A 17 11.80 -9.07 4.21
CA GLN A 17 13.20 -9.01 4.67
C GLN A 17 14.12 -9.92 3.86
N ASN A 18 13.62 -10.52 2.79
CA ASN A 18 14.41 -11.30 1.87
C ASN A 18 15.19 -10.40 0.91
N ASN A 19 16.49 -10.59 0.77
CA ASN A 19 17.31 -9.88 -0.22
C ASN A 19 16.98 -10.30 -1.67
N SER A 20 16.35 -11.47 -1.84
CA SER A 20 15.77 -11.95 -3.09
C SER A 20 14.44 -12.63 -2.80
N GLU A 21 13.42 -12.32 -3.58
CA GLU A 21 12.10 -12.94 -3.47
C GLU A 21 11.91 -14.12 -4.42
N THR A 22 12.95 -14.53 -5.13
CA THR A 22 12.98 -15.83 -5.80
C THR A 22 13.41 -16.88 -4.79
N ALA A 23 12.53 -17.84 -4.54
CA ALA A 23 12.89 -18.96 -3.70
C ALA A 23 13.63 -19.95 -4.57
N VAL A 24 14.81 -20.66 -4.12
CA VAL A 24 14.69 -22.04 -4.36
C VAL A 24 15.85 -22.98 -4.38
N ASP A 25 16.76 -22.77 -3.50
CA ASP A 25 17.95 -23.60 -3.47
C ASP A 25 18.01 -24.53 -2.26
N ASP A 26 17.16 -24.33 -1.24
CA ASP A 26 17.20 -25.15 -0.04
C ASP A 26 15.89 -25.07 0.78
N ALA A 27 15.80 -25.90 1.80
CA ALA A 27 14.64 -26.03 2.63
C ALA A 27 15.00 -26.16 4.11
N LEU A 28 14.16 -25.64 4.96
CA LEU A 28 14.30 -25.71 6.41
C LEU A 28 13.04 -26.32 7.03
N GLY A 29 13.24 -27.31 7.87
CA GLY A 29 12.18 -27.95 8.62
C GLY A 29 12.70 -29.05 9.52
N CYS A 30 11.84 -29.57 10.38
CA CYS A 30 12.05 -30.76 11.18
C CYS A 30 11.10 -31.89 10.71
N THR A 31 11.25 -33.10 11.18
CA THR A 31 10.39 -34.19 10.78
C THR A 31 9.06 -34.17 11.54
N GLY A 32 8.00 -33.71 10.89
CA GLY A 32 6.64 -33.79 11.43
C GLY A 32 5.83 -32.50 11.33
N ALA A 33 4.56 -32.57 11.73
CA ALA A 33 3.71 -31.41 11.85
C ALA A 33 4.15 -30.49 13.02
N GLY A 34 3.89 -29.21 12.93
CA GLY A 34 4.18 -28.24 13.98
C GLY A 34 5.43 -27.39 13.74
N ASP A 35 6.10 -27.54 12.59
CA ASP A 35 7.15 -26.62 12.19
C ASP A 35 6.55 -25.22 11.95
N ARG A 36 7.18 -24.22 12.54
CA ARG A 36 6.78 -22.82 12.43
C ARG A 36 7.98 -22.00 12.01
N HIS A 37 7.77 -21.17 11.00
CA HIS A 37 8.75 -20.22 10.53
C HIS A 37 8.22 -18.82 10.80
N VAL A 38 8.94 -18.04 11.59
CA VAL A 38 8.49 -16.75 12.10
C VAL A 38 9.45 -15.65 11.64
N ARG A 39 8.90 -14.51 11.24
CA ARG A 39 9.65 -13.25 11.10
C ARG A 39 8.95 -12.14 11.86
N ALA A 40 9.76 -11.25 12.43
CA ALA A 40 9.29 -10.02 13.05
C ALA A 40 9.66 -8.84 12.15
N TYR A 41 8.74 -7.92 11.98
CA TYR A 41 8.85 -6.74 11.13
C TYR A 41 8.59 -5.49 11.95
N ASP A 42 9.26 -4.38 11.60
CA ASP A 42 9.00 -3.05 12.11
C ASP A 42 8.62 -2.16 10.92
N LEU A 43 7.41 -1.63 10.88
CA LEU A 43 6.93 -0.87 9.74
C LEU A 43 7.80 0.35 9.42
N ILE A 44 8.39 1.00 10.44
CA ILE A 44 9.29 2.14 10.23
C ILE A 44 10.59 1.69 9.55
N GLU A 45 11.18 0.56 9.98
CA GLU A 45 12.39 0.01 9.37
C GLU A 45 12.15 -0.48 7.94
N GLU A 46 10.93 -0.92 7.63
CA GLU A 46 10.49 -1.32 6.29
C GLU A 46 10.07 -0.13 5.41
N GLY A 47 10.19 1.11 5.93
CA GLY A 47 9.88 2.35 5.19
C GLY A 47 8.39 2.67 5.08
N ILE A 48 7.53 1.99 5.85
CA ILE A 48 6.07 2.19 5.84
C ILE A 48 5.69 3.14 6.97
N THR A 49 5.19 4.32 6.61
CA THR A 49 4.81 5.36 7.58
C THR A 49 3.33 5.32 7.95
N GLY A 50 2.48 4.74 7.10
CA GLY A 50 1.05 4.57 7.34
C GLY A 50 0.70 3.19 7.90
N ASP A 51 -0.60 2.96 8.11
CA ASP A 51 -1.11 1.64 8.49
C ASP A 51 -0.89 0.65 7.35
N PHE A 52 -0.47 -0.57 7.68
CA PHE A 52 -0.35 -1.66 6.71
C PHE A 52 -1.50 -2.66 6.88
N GLN A 53 -2.36 -2.77 5.90
CA GLN A 53 -3.45 -3.73 5.88
C GLN A 53 -3.02 -5.00 5.15
N MET A 54 -2.48 -5.97 5.90
CA MET A 54 -2.03 -7.25 5.35
C MET A 54 -3.22 -8.11 4.91
N THR A 55 -3.18 -8.62 3.68
CA THR A 55 -4.22 -9.45 3.08
C THR A 55 -3.77 -10.90 2.84
N SER A 56 -2.49 -11.09 2.55
CA SER A 56 -1.92 -12.40 2.22
C SER A 56 -0.43 -12.49 2.53
N LEU A 57 0.07 -13.70 2.51
CA LEU A 57 1.49 -14.02 2.55
C LEU A 57 1.88 -14.77 1.28
N ARG A 58 2.90 -14.30 0.56
CA ARG A 58 3.57 -15.04 -0.50
C ARG A 58 4.74 -15.81 0.10
N MET A 59 4.79 -17.10 -0.17
CA MET A 59 5.75 -18.04 0.38
C MET A 59 6.09 -19.15 -0.61
N SER A 60 7.06 -19.98 -0.29
CA SER A 60 7.40 -21.17 -1.06
C SER A 60 7.49 -22.40 -0.16
N ALA A 61 7.29 -23.60 -0.73
CA ALA A 61 7.38 -24.86 -0.03
C ALA A 61 8.22 -25.87 -0.81
N TRP A 62 9.10 -26.57 -0.11
CA TRP A 62 9.93 -27.65 -0.65
C TRP A 62 9.14 -28.96 -0.75
N ASN A 63 8.39 -29.28 0.29
CA ASN A 63 7.52 -30.45 0.35
C ASN A 63 6.05 -30.05 0.41
N SER A 64 5.19 -30.96 -0.07
CA SER A 64 3.74 -30.78 0.05
C SER A 64 3.26 -30.94 1.49
N GLY A 65 2.25 -30.18 1.89
CA GLY A 65 1.67 -30.23 3.21
C GLY A 65 0.53 -29.24 3.37
N THR A 66 0.18 -28.95 4.61
CA THR A 66 -0.84 -27.95 4.92
C THR A 66 -0.23 -26.86 5.80
N VAL A 67 -0.33 -25.62 5.34
CA VAL A 67 0.18 -24.44 6.03
C VAL A 67 -0.97 -23.57 6.51
N GLN A 68 -0.79 -22.95 7.68
CA GLN A 68 -1.60 -21.85 8.17
C GLN A 68 -0.71 -20.64 8.43
N VAL A 69 -1.06 -19.50 7.88
CA VAL A 69 -0.41 -18.21 8.16
C VAL A 69 -1.07 -17.60 9.38
N ARG A 70 -0.28 -17.09 10.31
CA ARG A 70 -0.75 -16.34 11.48
C ARG A 70 -0.03 -15.00 11.58
N VAL A 71 -0.77 -13.97 11.93
CA VAL A 71 -0.25 -12.60 12.09
C VAL A 71 -0.44 -12.18 13.54
N TYR A 72 0.62 -11.64 14.12
CA TYR A 72 0.66 -11.22 15.52
C TYR A 72 1.08 -9.74 15.60
N THR A 73 0.55 -8.99 16.54
CA THR A 73 1.28 -7.81 17.04
C THR A 73 2.48 -8.30 17.86
N TYR A 74 3.59 -7.59 17.80
CA TYR A 74 4.82 -7.95 18.51
C TYR A 74 5.42 -6.74 19.21
N THR A 75 5.66 -6.86 20.52
CA THR A 75 6.20 -5.76 21.34
C THR A 75 7.63 -5.99 21.80
N GLY A 76 8.23 -7.11 21.39
CA GLY A 76 9.57 -7.51 21.82
C GLY A 76 10.70 -6.90 20.98
N PRO A 77 11.95 -7.14 21.38
CA PRO A 77 13.13 -6.75 20.62
C PRO A 77 13.26 -7.57 19.34
N MET A 78 13.75 -6.94 18.27
CA MET A 78 14.03 -7.58 16.98
C MET A 78 15.52 -7.90 16.83
N GLY A 79 15.84 -8.90 15.99
CA GLY A 79 17.22 -9.23 15.61
C GLY A 79 18.03 -10.03 16.64
N GLY A 80 17.42 -10.47 17.74
CA GLY A 80 18.06 -11.34 18.72
C GLY A 80 18.16 -12.81 18.29
N ALA A 81 18.79 -13.64 19.12
CA ALA A 81 18.88 -15.09 18.89
C ALA A 81 17.51 -15.80 18.99
N THR A 82 16.60 -15.22 19.77
CA THR A 82 15.22 -15.75 19.96
C THR A 82 14.21 -14.61 19.99
N LEU A 83 12.96 -14.91 19.62
CA LEU A 83 11.81 -14.07 19.94
C LEU A 83 11.08 -14.62 21.17
N ASP A 84 10.44 -13.75 21.93
CA ASP A 84 9.62 -14.13 23.07
C ASP A 84 8.15 -14.30 22.63
N PRO A 85 7.58 -15.51 22.61
CA PRO A 85 6.19 -15.73 22.25
C PRO A 85 5.19 -15.04 23.19
N ALA A 86 5.57 -14.74 24.43
CA ALA A 86 4.70 -14.04 25.38
C ALA A 86 4.44 -12.58 24.95
N LEU A 87 5.29 -12.02 24.07
CA LEU A 87 5.14 -10.66 23.50
C LEU A 87 4.44 -10.67 22.14
N MET A 88 3.89 -11.80 21.72
CA MET A 88 3.16 -12.00 20.47
C MET A 88 1.65 -12.14 20.77
N THR A 89 0.83 -11.26 20.22
CA THR A 89 -0.64 -11.36 20.33
C THR A 89 -1.23 -11.63 18.97
N LEU A 90 -1.95 -12.75 18.80
CA LEU A 90 -2.59 -13.15 17.53
C LEU A 90 -3.67 -12.13 17.16
N VAL A 91 -3.57 -11.56 15.94
CA VAL A 91 -4.53 -10.56 15.41
C VAL A 91 -5.20 -11.02 14.12
N GLY A 92 -4.69 -12.05 13.45
CA GLY A 92 -5.31 -12.63 12.27
C GLY A 92 -4.64 -13.90 11.81
N GLN A 93 -5.33 -14.65 10.95
CA GLN A 93 -4.82 -15.89 10.39
C GLN A 93 -5.49 -16.28 9.08
N SER A 94 -4.88 -17.19 8.35
CA SER A 94 -5.50 -17.87 7.21
C SER A 94 -6.29 -19.10 7.67
N ASN A 95 -7.11 -19.65 6.79
CA ASN A 95 -7.50 -21.05 6.89
C ASN A 95 -6.28 -21.96 6.63
N PRO A 96 -6.23 -23.17 7.21
CA PRO A 96 -5.26 -24.17 6.80
C PRO A 96 -5.38 -24.44 5.30
N THR A 97 -4.30 -24.27 4.55
CA THR A 97 -4.29 -24.35 3.08
C THR A 97 -3.31 -25.44 2.65
N ALA A 98 -3.77 -26.37 1.82
CA ALA A 98 -2.91 -27.38 1.21
C ALA A 98 -2.01 -26.73 0.17
N VAL A 99 -0.72 -27.01 0.23
CA VAL A 99 0.28 -26.56 -0.73
C VAL A 99 1.01 -27.78 -1.33
N VAL A 100 1.39 -27.64 -2.60
CA VAL A 100 2.15 -28.66 -3.31
C VAL A 100 3.58 -28.16 -3.46
N GLY A 101 4.48 -28.68 -2.66
CA GLY A 101 5.90 -28.35 -2.73
C GLY A 101 6.56 -28.92 -3.97
N ASN A 102 7.66 -28.31 -4.38
CA ASN A 102 8.50 -28.78 -5.48
C ASN A 102 9.98 -28.53 -5.16
N THR A 103 10.75 -29.59 -5.14
CA THR A 103 12.19 -29.57 -4.83
C THR A 103 13.08 -28.96 -5.95
N ASN A 104 12.51 -28.69 -7.13
CA ASN A 104 13.27 -28.28 -8.30
C ASN A 104 12.70 -27.06 -9.01
N ALA A 105 11.67 -26.43 -8.48
CA ALA A 105 11.04 -25.29 -9.15
C ALA A 105 10.70 -24.20 -8.16
N ASP A 106 10.82 -22.98 -8.63
CA ASP A 106 10.42 -21.76 -7.98
C ASP A 106 8.88 -21.64 -7.93
N ILE A 107 8.25 -22.50 -7.14
CA ILE A 107 6.80 -22.45 -6.95
C ILE A 107 6.50 -21.62 -5.72
N GLN A 108 5.83 -20.48 -5.93
CA GLN A 108 5.37 -19.60 -4.89
C GLN A 108 3.85 -19.70 -4.74
N PHE A 109 3.38 -19.53 -3.51
CA PHE A 109 1.97 -19.59 -3.15
C PHE A 109 1.55 -18.30 -2.46
N ASN A 110 0.37 -17.79 -2.79
CA ASN A 110 -0.27 -16.73 -2.03
C ASN A 110 -1.29 -17.36 -1.07
N ILE A 111 -1.05 -17.21 0.22
CA ILE A 111 -1.94 -17.70 1.28
C ILE A 111 -2.73 -16.50 1.81
N ASN A 112 -4.01 -16.43 1.45
CA ASN A 112 -4.88 -15.33 1.85
C ASN A 112 -5.30 -15.47 3.32
N LEU A 113 -5.28 -14.36 4.05
CA LEU A 113 -5.87 -14.28 5.39
C LEU A 113 -7.40 -14.40 5.31
N THR A 114 -8.03 -14.86 6.38
CA THR A 114 -9.52 -14.96 6.46
C THR A 114 -10.20 -13.59 6.41
N ALA A 115 -9.50 -12.56 6.87
CA ALA A 115 -9.86 -11.15 6.75
C ALA A 115 -8.57 -10.34 6.72
N PRO A 116 -8.57 -9.15 6.11
CA PRO A 116 -7.44 -8.22 6.20
C PRO A 116 -7.10 -7.88 7.65
N VAL A 117 -5.80 -7.81 7.96
CA VAL A 117 -5.28 -7.44 9.28
C VAL A 117 -4.63 -6.09 9.21
N THR A 118 -5.18 -5.11 9.92
CA THR A 118 -4.58 -3.76 10.02
C THR A 118 -3.49 -3.76 11.08
N ILE A 119 -2.29 -3.42 10.67
CA ILE A 119 -1.11 -3.20 11.49
C ILE A 119 -0.90 -1.70 11.56
N PRO A 120 -1.08 -1.07 12.73
CA PRO A 120 -0.99 0.38 12.86
C PRO A 120 0.41 0.91 12.52
N ALA A 121 0.46 2.12 11.97
CA ALA A 121 1.70 2.83 11.71
C ALA A 121 2.64 2.83 12.90
N GLY A 122 3.93 2.68 12.65
CA GLY A 122 4.95 2.70 13.70
C GLY A 122 4.95 1.52 14.65
N THR A 123 4.21 0.44 14.36
CA THR A 123 4.17 -0.76 15.19
C THR A 123 4.98 -1.91 14.61
N ARG A 124 5.28 -2.88 15.46
CA ARG A 124 5.90 -4.15 15.06
C ARG A 124 4.85 -5.24 14.96
N PHE A 125 5.09 -6.15 14.05
CA PHE A 125 4.28 -7.35 13.90
C PHE A 125 5.16 -8.56 13.62
N ALA A 126 4.59 -9.75 13.79
CA ALA A 126 5.25 -10.98 13.41
C ALA A 126 4.31 -11.84 12.55
N VAL A 127 4.90 -12.56 11.61
CA VAL A 127 4.18 -13.47 10.73
C VAL A 127 4.75 -14.87 10.88
N GLU A 128 3.87 -15.84 11.08
CA GLU A 128 4.18 -17.24 11.25
C GLU A 128 3.63 -18.07 10.08
N GLN A 129 4.48 -18.87 9.47
CA GLN A 129 4.10 -19.96 8.59
C GLN A 129 4.08 -21.25 9.44
N ASN A 130 2.90 -21.77 9.75
CA ASN A 130 2.72 -22.90 10.62
C ASN A 130 2.32 -24.16 9.83
N SER A 131 3.11 -25.22 9.88
CA SER A 131 2.76 -26.54 9.36
C SER A 131 1.69 -27.17 10.24
N THR A 132 0.48 -27.34 9.72
CA THR A 132 -0.64 -27.92 10.47
C THR A 132 -0.84 -29.40 10.20
N ALA A 133 -0.38 -29.91 9.05
CA ALA A 133 -0.44 -31.33 8.70
C ALA A 133 0.58 -31.68 7.61
N GLY A 134 1.05 -32.93 7.65
CA GLY A 134 2.03 -33.45 6.70
C GLY A 134 3.46 -32.99 7.01
N LEU A 135 4.40 -33.47 6.20
CA LEU A 135 5.79 -33.00 6.23
C LEU A 135 5.88 -31.73 5.39
N PHE A 136 5.68 -30.60 6.02
CA PHE A 136 5.80 -29.30 5.37
C PHE A 136 7.19 -28.72 5.68
N THR A 137 7.97 -28.51 4.64
CA THR A 137 9.26 -27.84 4.71
C THR A 137 9.19 -26.60 3.85
N VAL A 138 9.47 -25.46 4.44
CA VAL A 138 9.51 -24.19 3.67
C VAL A 138 10.72 -24.16 2.78
N ALA A 139 10.61 -23.46 1.66
CA ALA A 139 11.73 -23.21 0.77
C ALA A 139 12.26 -21.79 0.94
N GLY A 140 13.54 -21.62 0.64
CA GLY A 140 14.27 -20.39 0.70
C GLY A 140 15.41 -20.34 -0.30
N ASN A 141 16.23 -19.29 -0.20
CA ASN A 141 17.40 -19.09 -1.02
C ASN A 141 18.62 -18.66 -0.18
N TYR A 142 19.76 -18.56 -0.83
CA TYR A 142 21.04 -18.15 -0.21
C TYR A 142 21.36 -16.67 -0.37
N SER A 143 20.43 -15.86 -0.82
CA SER A 143 20.66 -14.43 -1.07
C SER A 143 20.74 -13.59 0.21
N GLY A 144 20.40 -14.21 1.35
CA GLY A 144 20.41 -13.54 2.65
C GLY A 144 19.14 -12.76 2.96
N GLU A 145 19.15 -12.13 4.11
CA GLU A 145 18.02 -11.41 4.68
C GLU A 145 18.49 -10.17 5.45
N THR A 146 17.66 -9.13 5.51
CA THR A 146 17.95 -7.90 6.25
C THR A 146 17.77 -8.04 7.75
N ARG A 147 16.90 -8.99 8.17
CA ARG A 147 16.64 -9.36 9.56
C ARG A 147 16.49 -10.88 9.68
N PRO A 148 16.80 -11.46 10.86
CA PRO A 148 16.74 -12.90 11.05
C PRO A 148 15.36 -13.49 10.87
N GLY A 149 15.26 -14.62 10.18
CA GLY A 149 14.15 -15.55 10.28
C GLY A 149 14.34 -16.49 11.46
N TYR A 150 13.24 -17.04 11.99
CA TYR A 150 13.22 -17.87 13.18
C TYR A 150 12.49 -19.18 12.93
N PHE A 151 13.06 -20.27 13.48
CA PHE A 151 12.43 -21.57 13.53
C PHE A 151 11.85 -21.83 14.91
N TRP A 152 10.65 -22.39 14.96
CA TRP A 152 9.96 -22.69 16.21
C TRP A 152 9.24 -24.03 16.14
N ASN A 153 9.75 -25.02 16.84
CA ASN A 153 9.09 -26.31 17.04
C ASN A 153 9.53 -26.94 18.37
N PRO A 154 8.70 -26.88 19.41
CA PRO A 154 9.01 -27.50 20.70
C PRO A 154 9.31 -29.01 20.61
N GLY A 155 8.68 -29.74 19.66
CA GLY A 155 8.93 -31.16 19.41
C GLY A 155 10.34 -31.44 18.86
N CYS A 156 11.00 -30.44 18.28
CA CYS A 156 12.37 -30.50 17.79
C CYS A 156 13.38 -29.83 18.74
N GLY A 157 12.97 -29.50 19.97
CA GLY A 157 13.83 -28.87 20.96
C GLY A 157 13.84 -27.33 20.94
N PHE A 158 13.04 -26.69 20.07
CA PHE A 158 12.97 -25.22 19.98
C PHE A 158 11.69 -24.72 20.66
N ALA A 159 11.74 -24.53 21.97
CA ALA A 159 10.61 -24.07 22.77
C ALA A 159 10.18 -22.62 22.45
N ASN A 160 11.10 -21.80 21.94
CA ASN A 160 10.84 -20.44 21.47
C ASN A 160 11.32 -20.30 20.03
N PRO A 161 10.79 -19.32 19.26
CA PRO A 161 11.32 -18.99 17.96
C PRO A 161 12.82 -18.67 18.05
N THR A 162 13.66 -19.49 17.45
CA THR A 162 15.12 -19.40 17.50
C THR A 162 15.66 -19.07 16.11
N SER A 163 16.55 -18.08 16.00
CA SER A 163 17.04 -17.62 14.71
C SER A 163 17.75 -18.72 13.93
N TYR A 164 17.59 -18.74 12.61
CA TYR A 164 18.24 -19.73 11.74
C TYR A 164 19.77 -19.73 11.94
N ALA A 165 20.38 -18.57 12.15
CA ALA A 165 21.80 -18.46 12.45
C ALA A 165 22.18 -19.18 13.73
N SER A 166 21.38 -19.09 14.79
CA SER A 166 21.63 -19.74 16.08
C SER A 166 21.54 -21.27 16.03
N ILE A 167 20.82 -21.81 15.04
CA ILE A 167 20.67 -23.25 14.83
C ILE A 167 21.51 -23.79 13.68
N GLY A 168 22.44 -22.97 13.14
CA GLY A 168 23.38 -23.37 12.09
C GLY A 168 22.90 -23.22 10.65
N PHE A 169 21.73 -22.61 10.43
CA PHE A 169 21.12 -22.40 9.09
C PHE A 169 21.04 -20.94 8.68
N GLY A 170 21.92 -20.07 9.21
CA GLY A 170 21.91 -18.64 8.92
C GLY A 170 22.24 -18.27 7.45
N PHE A 171 22.56 -19.25 6.63
CA PHE A 171 22.76 -19.09 5.20
C PHE A 171 21.44 -19.23 4.39
N ILE A 172 20.36 -19.73 5.00
CA ILE A 172 19.06 -19.89 4.34
C ILE A 172 18.16 -18.71 4.68
N SER A 173 17.67 -18.02 3.65
CA SER A 173 16.62 -17.02 3.75
C SER A 173 15.28 -17.61 3.30
N VAL A 174 14.44 -18.01 4.25
CA VAL A 174 13.09 -18.55 3.97
C VAL A 174 12.24 -17.45 3.32
N LEU A 175 11.56 -17.79 2.22
CA LEU A 175 10.71 -16.83 1.52
C LEU A 175 9.46 -16.48 2.34
N GLN A 176 9.34 -15.22 2.67
CA GLN A 176 8.20 -14.67 3.40
C GLN A 176 7.96 -13.21 2.97
N VAL A 177 6.94 -12.99 2.11
CA VAL A 177 6.57 -11.67 1.60
C VAL A 177 5.14 -11.36 2.01
N CYS A 178 4.98 -10.45 2.95
CA CYS A 178 3.68 -9.94 3.37
C CYS A 178 3.12 -9.04 2.28
N GLN A 179 1.90 -9.30 1.83
CA GLN A 179 1.22 -8.54 0.80
C GLN A 179 -0.01 -7.85 1.38
N GLY A 180 -0.27 -6.64 0.96
CA GLY A 180 -1.40 -5.88 1.49
C GLY A 180 -1.58 -4.53 0.84
N LEU A 181 -2.23 -3.65 1.58
CA LEU A 181 -2.46 -2.26 1.22
C LEU A 181 -1.82 -1.37 2.27
N ILE A 182 -1.15 -0.32 1.84
CA ILE A 182 -0.64 0.73 2.73
C ILE A 182 -1.70 1.82 2.78
N VAL A 183 -2.16 2.15 3.98
CA VAL A 183 -3.06 3.27 4.22
C VAL A 183 -2.19 4.52 4.27
N MET A 184 -2.35 5.38 3.28
CA MET A 184 -1.58 6.61 3.20
C MET A 184 -2.11 7.64 4.19
N ASP A 185 -1.26 8.11 5.06
CA ASP A 185 -1.57 9.23 5.96
C ASP A 185 -1.30 10.54 5.21
N GLY A 186 -2.31 10.98 4.50
CA GLY A 186 -2.26 12.20 3.67
C GLY A 186 -2.99 12.02 2.34
N SER A 187 -3.62 13.10 1.87
CA SER A 187 -4.15 13.14 0.51
C SER A 187 -2.98 13.07 -0.48
N PRO A 188 -3.10 12.30 -1.56
CA PRO A 188 -2.10 12.34 -2.61
C PRO A 188 -1.89 13.75 -3.14
N ASP A 189 -0.68 14.06 -3.56
CA ASP A 189 -0.36 15.32 -4.17
C ASP A 189 -0.84 15.34 -5.62
N VAL A 190 -1.56 16.42 -5.99
CA VAL A 190 -1.93 16.66 -7.39
C VAL A 190 -0.85 17.52 -8.02
N VAL A 191 -0.10 16.94 -8.95
CA VAL A 191 1.01 17.62 -9.64
C VAL A 191 0.63 17.88 -11.09
N GLN A 192 0.62 19.15 -11.51
CA GLN A 192 0.41 19.47 -12.92
C GLN A 192 1.65 19.08 -13.74
N THR A 193 1.47 18.20 -14.73
CA THR A 193 2.55 17.68 -15.60
C THR A 193 2.60 18.35 -16.95
N SER A 194 1.47 18.90 -17.43
CA SER A 194 1.44 19.73 -18.64
C SER A 194 0.29 20.73 -18.63
N GLY A 195 0.32 21.69 -19.56
CA GLY A 195 -0.69 22.72 -19.70
C GLY A 195 -0.29 24.06 -19.07
N LEU A 196 -1.28 24.90 -18.82
CA LEU A 196 -1.06 26.24 -18.26
C LEU A 196 -1.27 26.23 -16.74
N PRO A 197 -0.41 26.89 -15.96
CA PRO A 197 -0.59 27.02 -14.51
C PRO A 197 -1.95 27.66 -14.15
N SER A 198 -2.45 27.31 -12.96
CA SER A 198 -3.69 27.89 -12.43
C SER A 198 -3.62 29.42 -12.42
N GLY A 199 -4.69 30.09 -12.86
CA GLY A 199 -4.76 31.54 -13.00
C GLY A 199 -4.18 32.11 -14.31
N SER A 200 -3.65 31.28 -15.21
CA SER A 200 -3.17 31.70 -16.52
C SER A 200 -4.31 32.06 -17.47
N VAL A 201 -4.05 33.00 -18.37
CA VAL A 201 -4.96 33.34 -19.47
C VAL A 201 -4.78 32.30 -20.57
N TYR A 202 -5.85 31.61 -20.92
CA TYR A 202 -5.83 30.59 -21.99
C TYR A 202 -5.81 31.28 -23.37
N PRO A 203 -4.90 30.88 -24.28
CA PRO A 203 -4.91 31.39 -25.65
C PRO A 203 -6.10 30.82 -26.43
N ARG A 204 -6.42 31.44 -27.55
CA ARG A 204 -7.42 30.90 -28.49
C ARG A 204 -6.95 29.57 -29.03
N GLY A 205 -7.89 28.61 -29.15
CA GLY A 205 -7.61 27.24 -29.52
C GLY A 205 -7.78 26.30 -28.34
N THR A 206 -7.24 25.10 -28.46
CA THR A 206 -7.34 24.07 -27.41
C THR A 206 -6.02 23.93 -26.66
N THR A 207 -6.10 23.95 -25.34
CA THR A 207 -4.97 23.67 -24.44
C THR A 207 -5.29 22.44 -23.61
N THR A 208 -4.45 21.42 -23.68
CA THR A 208 -4.55 20.21 -22.84
C THR A 208 -3.82 20.43 -21.52
N ASN A 209 -4.48 20.18 -20.42
CA ASN A 209 -3.92 20.21 -19.06
C ASN A 209 -3.90 18.80 -18.51
N CYS A 210 -2.73 18.34 -18.04
CA CYS A 210 -2.57 17.04 -17.42
C CYS A 210 -2.07 17.16 -15.99
N PHE A 211 -2.54 16.26 -15.15
CA PHE A 211 -2.23 16.18 -13.72
C PHE A 211 -1.97 14.74 -13.34
N ASP A 212 -0.93 14.54 -12.55
CA ASP A 212 -0.63 13.28 -11.91
C ASP A 212 -1.08 13.34 -10.45
N LEU A 213 -1.67 12.24 -10.00
CA LEU A 213 -1.89 11.95 -8.59
C LEU A 213 -0.67 11.21 -8.07
N VAL A 214 0.11 11.85 -7.21
CA VAL A 214 1.41 11.33 -6.77
C VAL A 214 1.33 10.84 -5.33
N SER A 215 1.89 9.66 -5.09
CA SER A 215 2.03 9.10 -3.75
C SER A 215 2.94 9.98 -2.89
N PRO A 216 2.49 10.50 -1.74
CA PRO A 216 3.35 11.22 -0.81
C PRO A 216 4.39 10.29 -0.14
N LEU A 217 4.20 8.96 -0.24
CA LEU A 217 5.07 7.97 0.37
C LEU A 217 6.22 7.56 -0.56
N THR A 218 5.90 7.25 -1.82
CA THR A 218 6.88 6.73 -2.79
C THR A 218 7.31 7.76 -3.82
N GLY A 219 6.52 8.83 -4.01
CA GLY A 219 6.72 9.78 -5.09
C GLY A 219 6.32 9.25 -6.47
N GLU A 220 5.70 8.08 -6.53
CA GLU A 220 5.24 7.47 -7.77
C GLU A 220 3.86 7.98 -8.17
N THR A 221 3.59 8.02 -9.47
CA THR A 221 2.25 8.35 -10.00
C THR A 221 1.30 7.20 -9.75
N ILE A 222 0.22 7.48 -9.01
CA ILE A 222 -0.85 6.53 -8.68
C ILE A 222 -1.88 6.47 -9.80
N ASP A 223 -2.20 7.67 -10.34
CA ASP A 223 -3.21 7.86 -11.39
C ASP A 223 -2.89 9.13 -12.15
N ASP A 224 -3.43 9.27 -13.36
CA ASP A 224 -3.26 10.46 -14.18
C ASP A 224 -4.57 10.86 -14.84
N CYS A 225 -4.77 12.16 -15.05
CA CYS A 225 -5.88 12.65 -15.86
C CYS A 225 -5.50 13.87 -16.69
N CYS A 226 -6.10 13.95 -17.88
CA CYS A 226 -5.96 15.10 -18.76
C CYS A 226 -7.34 15.64 -19.17
N PHE A 227 -7.43 16.94 -19.33
CA PHE A 227 -8.62 17.59 -19.90
C PHE A 227 -8.23 18.74 -20.82
N ASP A 228 -9.10 19.03 -21.77
CA ASP A 228 -8.93 20.08 -22.74
C ASP A 228 -9.74 21.34 -22.38
N VAL A 229 -9.09 22.49 -22.45
CA VAL A 229 -9.77 23.79 -22.40
C VAL A 229 -9.71 24.39 -23.80
N THR A 230 -10.89 24.58 -24.40
CA THR A 230 -11.01 25.20 -25.74
C THR A 230 -11.53 26.62 -25.62
N VAL A 231 -10.72 27.58 -26.03
CA VAL A 231 -11.13 28.99 -26.15
C VAL A 231 -11.47 29.30 -27.59
N VAL A 232 -12.74 29.58 -27.83
CA VAL A 232 -13.25 29.94 -29.14
C VAL A 232 -13.38 31.47 -29.24
N GLU A 233 -13.19 32.01 -30.46
CA GLU A 233 -13.53 33.41 -30.71
C GLU A 233 -15.03 33.59 -30.72
N TYR A 234 -15.52 34.60 -30.06
CA TYR A 234 -16.92 34.97 -30.17
C TYR A 234 -17.19 35.39 -31.62
N PRO A 235 -18.13 34.74 -32.32
CA PRO A 235 -18.27 34.87 -33.78
C PRO A 235 -18.74 36.22 -34.27
N THR A 236 -19.22 37.07 -33.39
CA THR A 236 -19.65 38.42 -33.72
C THR A 236 -19.26 39.41 -32.63
N PRO A 237 -18.06 40.04 -32.74
CA PRO A 237 -17.77 41.17 -31.85
C PRO A 237 -18.80 42.26 -32.18
N THR A 238 -19.61 42.63 -31.22
CA THR A 238 -20.53 43.79 -31.37
C THR A 238 -19.66 45.02 -31.53
N THR A 239 -19.67 45.58 -32.71
CA THR A 239 -18.91 46.81 -33.02
C THR A 239 -19.61 48.09 -32.50
N THR A 240 -20.84 47.95 -32.00
CA THR A 240 -21.61 49.01 -31.37
C THR A 240 -22.09 48.55 -30.00
N LEU A 241 -21.50 49.14 -28.96
CA LEU A 241 -21.98 48.97 -27.59
C LEU A 241 -23.08 50.03 -27.35
N ALA A 242 -24.28 49.56 -27.01
CA ALA A 242 -25.36 50.40 -26.50
C ALA A 242 -25.55 50.12 -25.00
N CYS A 243 -25.76 51.16 -24.22
CA CYS A 243 -26.05 51.02 -22.81
C CYS A 243 -27.57 50.98 -22.58
N ASN A 244 -28.02 50.13 -21.65
CA ASN A 244 -29.39 50.20 -21.19
C ASN A 244 -29.67 51.51 -20.47
N ASP A 245 -30.71 52.24 -20.89
CA ASP A 245 -31.09 53.54 -20.32
C ASP A 245 -31.57 53.43 -18.86
N ASN A 246 -32.15 52.31 -18.48
CA ASN A 246 -32.67 52.08 -17.14
C ASN A 246 -32.49 50.61 -16.74
N VAL A 247 -31.65 50.38 -15.74
CA VAL A 247 -31.44 49.04 -15.13
C VAL A 247 -32.05 49.06 -13.73
N GLN A 248 -33.04 48.22 -13.50
CA GLN A 248 -33.60 48.01 -12.17
C GLN A 248 -32.97 46.78 -11.56
N VAL A 249 -32.30 46.95 -10.40
CA VAL A 249 -31.71 45.84 -9.63
C VAL A 249 -32.32 45.81 -8.25
N CYS A 250 -32.63 44.60 -7.79
CA CYS A 250 -33.01 44.36 -6.40
C CYS A 250 -31.73 44.28 -5.54
N VAL A 251 -31.71 45.00 -4.45
CA VAL A 251 -30.67 44.90 -3.44
C VAL A 251 -31.01 43.76 -2.47
N ASN A 252 -29.97 43.10 -1.94
CA ASN A 252 -30.13 42.14 -0.87
C ASN A 252 -30.40 42.81 0.50
N GLU A 253 -30.54 42.05 1.55
CA GLU A 253 -30.76 42.55 2.91
C GLU A 253 -29.63 43.44 3.48
N ASN A 254 -28.45 43.44 2.84
CA ASN A 254 -27.31 44.29 3.19
C ASN A 254 -27.23 45.57 2.30
N CYS A 255 -28.26 45.85 1.51
CA CYS A 255 -28.29 46.96 0.53
C CYS A 255 -27.24 46.84 -0.59
N GLU A 256 -26.83 45.60 -0.94
CA GLU A 256 -25.89 45.31 -2.01
C GLU A 256 -26.61 44.76 -3.22
N ALA A 257 -26.17 45.09 -4.42
CA ALA A 257 -26.64 44.51 -5.67
C ALA A 257 -25.45 44.10 -6.55
N PHE A 258 -25.56 42.92 -7.18
CA PHE A 258 -24.62 42.51 -8.19
C PHE A 258 -25.09 43.02 -9.55
N ILE A 259 -24.25 43.75 -10.25
CA ILE A 259 -24.50 44.32 -11.59
C ILE A 259 -23.60 43.55 -12.57
N SER A 260 -24.18 42.77 -13.48
CA SER A 260 -23.46 42.14 -14.56
C SER A 260 -23.33 43.03 -15.79
N THR A 261 -22.38 42.75 -16.65
CA THR A 261 -22.18 43.43 -17.92
C THR A 261 -23.41 43.33 -18.82
N ASP A 262 -24.14 42.22 -18.75
CA ASP A 262 -25.37 41.96 -19.50
C ASP A 262 -26.56 42.86 -19.06
N MET A 263 -26.53 43.33 -17.82
CA MET A 263 -27.53 44.30 -17.32
C MET A 263 -27.28 45.73 -17.83
N ILE A 264 -26.03 46.07 -18.10
CA ILE A 264 -25.63 47.43 -18.49
C ILE A 264 -25.60 47.62 -20.01
N LEU A 265 -25.22 46.56 -20.74
CA LEU A 265 -25.02 46.60 -22.18
C LEU A 265 -26.17 45.95 -22.91
N GLU A 266 -26.68 46.62 -23.96
CA GLU A 266 -27.66 46.06 -24.91
C GLU A 266 -26.93 45.15 -25.90
N GLY A 267 -27.55 44.00 -26.23
CA GLY A 267 -27.08 43.09 -27.28
C GLY A 267 -26.31 41.87 -26.79
N GLY A 268 -26.35 41.58 -25.46
CA GLY A 268 -25.74 40.38 -24.86
C GLY A 268 -26.17 39.04 -25.44
N PRO A 269 -25.64 37.92 -24.93
CA PRO A 269 -24.92 37.79 -23.66
C PRO A 269 -23.43 38.17 -23.75
N TYR A 270 -23.00 39.03 -22.84
CA TYR A 270 -21.59 39.33 -22.62
C TYR A 270 -21.11 38.47 -21.42
N GLY A 271 -20.50 37.33 -21.71
CA GLY A 271 -20.06 36.34 -20.72
C GLY A 271 -18.79 36.73 -19.96
#